data_d8d380b34f0711cd7b8daad0038eaad3
#
_entry.id   d8d380b34f0711cd7b8daad0038eaad3
#
_cell.length_a   1.000
_cell.length_b   1.000
_cell.length_c   1.000
_cell.angle_alpha   90.00
_cell.angle_beta   90.00
_cell.angle_gamma   90.00
#
_symmetry.space_group_name_H-M   'P 1'
#
loop_
_entity.id
_entity.type
_entity.pdbx_description
1 polymer ?
#
loop_
_entity_poly.entity_id
_entity_poly.type
_entity_poly.pdbx_seq_one_letter_code
_entity_poly.pdbx_strand_id
1 'polypeptide(L)'
;MTIVLREMTRDAADAILAGERPGGVRVADDYPTEFSAGVAQCVGAVGQFGPYFLQRAEDDVVVGEIGGAFVDEEGTIEIGYAVVESQWNRGYATGAVEALVTKAREASEVRRIVAHAPLERPESGRVLEKAGFGLVQETEDEDAEGNVVRVKQWELAT
;
A
#
# COMPACT_ATOMS: atom_id res chain seq x y z
N MET A 1 -4.29 -4.71 -17.82
CA MET A 1 -2.99 -4.52 -17.14
C MET A 1 -3.04 -5.17 -15.77
N THR A 2 -2.08 -6.02 -15.48
CA THR A 2 -2.10 -6.81 -14.26
C THR A 2 -0.94 -6.42 -13.35
N ILE A 3 -1.26 -6.20 -12.07
CA ILE A 3 -0.28 -6.00 -11.01
C ILE A 3 -0.15 -7.31 -10.24
N VAL A 4 1.08 -7.70 -9.99
CA VAL A 4 1.43 -8.84 -9.13
C VAL A 4 2.05 -8.28 -7.86
N LEU A 5 1.64 -8.78 -6.71
CA LEU A 5 2.24 -8.41 -5.44
C LEU A 5 3.46 -9.30 -5.19
N ARG A 6 4.62 -8.68 -5.09
CA ARG A 6 5.88 -9.36 -4.82
C ARG A 6 6.39 -8.95 -3.44
N GLU A 7 6.67 -9.91 -2.58
CA GLU A 7 7.18 -9.59 -1.25
C GLU A 7 8.45 -8.74 -1.31
N MET A 8 8.47 -7.69 -0.50
CA MET A 8 9.67 -6.88 -0.31
C MET A 8 10.62 -7.64 0.61
N THR A 9 11.80 -8.00 0.09
CA THR A 9 12.79 -8.73 0.87
C THR A 9 13.54 -7.80 1.82
N ARG A 10 14.20 -8.38 2.83
CA ARG A 10 15.07 -7.62 3.73
C ARG A 10 16.18 -6.88 2.96
N ASP A 11 16.80 -7.54 1.99
CA ASP A 11 17.88 -6.94 1.20
C ASP A 11 17.36 -5.73 0.41
N ALA A 12 16.17 -5.86 -0.20
CA ALA A 12 15.57 -4.75 -0.92
C ALA A 12 15.21 -3.60 0.02
N ALA A 13 14.66 -3.91 1.19
CA ALA A 13 14.32 -2.90 2.20
C ALA A 13 15.56 -2.15 2.68
N ASP A 14 16.65 -2.86 2.95
CA ASP A 14 17.91 -2.26 3.41
C ASP A 14 18.48 -1.31 2.34
N ALA A 15 18.41 -1.68 1.06
CA ALA A 15 18.84 -0.83 -0.04
C ALA A 15 18.02 0.47 -0.10
N ILE A 16 16.70 0.36 0.01
CA ILE A 16 15.80 1.53 0.01
C ILE A 16 16.13 2.46 1.18
N LEU A 17 16.35 1.90 2.38
CA LEU A 17 16.69 2.68 3.57
C LEU A 17 18.07 3.35 3.45
N ALA A 18 18.98 2.77 2.68
CA ALA A 18 20.29 3.35 2.41
C ALA A 18 20.26 4.39 1.27
N GLY A 19 19.10 4.65 0.70
CA GLY A 19 18.95 5.57 -0.44
C GLY A 19 19.40 4.99 -1.77
N GLU A 20 19.50 3.67 -1.85
CA GLU A 20 19.94 2.95 -3.04
C GLU A 20 18.75 2.28 -3.74
N ARG A 21 18.92 1.96 -5.03
CA ARG A 21 17.93 1.16 -5.74
C ARG A 21 18.00 -0.29 -5.26
N PRO A 22 16.85 -0.93 -5.02
CA PRO A 22 16.87 -2.33 -4.59
C PRO A 22 17.41 -3.24 -5.69
N GLY A 23 18.31 -4.14 -5.33
CA GLY A 23 18.81 -5.17 -6.22
C GLY A 23 17.83 -6.32 -6.38
N GLY A 24 17.95 -7.09 -7.46
CA GLY A 24 17.12 -8.25 -7.72
C GLY A 24 15.72 -7.92 -8.23
N VAL A 25 15.37 -6.65 -8.37
CA VAL A 25 14.10 -6.18 -8.95
C VAL A 25 14.38 -5.07 -9.95
N ARG A 26 13.55 -4.99 -10.96
CA ARG A 26 13.57 -3.88 -11.92
C ARG A 26 12.57 -2.85 -11.43
N VAL A 27 12.99 -1.59 -11.25
CA VAL A 27 12.12 -0.53 -10.74
C VAL A 27 11.94 0.57 -11.78
N ALA A 28 10.81 1.27 -11.71
CA ALA A 28 10.56 2.44 -12.54
C ALA A 28 11.61 3.53 -12.27
N ASP A 29 11.87 4.39 -13.25
CA ASP A 29 12.92 5.41 -13.17
C ASP A 29 12.73 6.37 -11.99
N ASP A 30 11.50 6.67 -11.63
CA ASP A 30 11.15 7.56 -10.51
C ASP A 30 10.87 6.83 -9.19
N TYR A 31 11.16 5.53 -9.11
CA TYR A 31 11.14 4.80 -7.85
C TYR A 31 12.44 5.09 -7.08
N PRO A 32 12.43 5.25 -5.75
CA PRO A 32 11.32 5.01 -4.81
C PRO A 32 10.32 6.18 -4.73
N THR A 33 9.17 5.90 -4.12
CA THR A 33 8.18 6.92 -3.77
C THR A 33 8.60 7.63 -2.47
N GLU A 34 7.92 8.72 -2.13
CA GLU A 34 8.15 9.40 -0.85
C GLU A 34 7.81 8.52 0.37
N PHE A 35 7.02 7.47 0.18
CA PHE A 35 6.59 6.56 1.24
C PHE A 35 7.45 5.29 1.34
N SER A 36 8.32 5.04 0.37
CA SER A 36 9.05 3.77 0.28
C SER A 36 9.93 3.48 1.49
N ALA A 37 10.59 4.48 2.05
CA ALA A 37 11.43 4.30 3.23
C ALA A 37 10.61 3.84 4.44
N GLY A 38 9.44 4.46 4.66
CA GLY A 38 8.53 4.06 5.74
C GLY A 38 8.02 2.64 5.57
N VAL A 39 7.71 2.25 4.34
CA VAL A 39 7.30 0.88 4.02
C VAL A 39 8.44 -0.11 4.26
N ALA A 40 9.66 0.24 3.84
CA ALA A 40 10.84 -0.61 4.01
C ALA A 40 11.15 -0.90 5.48
N GLN A 41 10.92 0.07 6.38
CA GLN A 41 11.10 -0.12 7.81
C GLN A 41 10.17 -1.20 8.39
N CYS A 42 9.06 -1.47 7.75
CA CYS A 42 8.07 -2.43 8.21
C CYS A 42 8.41 -3.88 7.86
N VAL A 43 9.38 -4.11 6.97
CA VAL A 43 9.74 -5.48 6.56
C VAL A 43 10.19 -6.30 7.76
N GLY A 44 9.51 -7.41 8.01
CA GLY A 44 9.81 -8.32 9.12
C GLY A 44 9.31 -7.87 10.47
N ALA A 45 8.65 -6.73 10.58
CA ALA A 45 8.06 -6.28 11.85
C ALA A 45 6.85 -7.14 12.21
N VAL A 46 6.61 -7.28 13.52
CA VAL A 46 5.45 -8.03 14.02
C VAL A 46 4.16 -7.30 13.64
N GLY A 47 3.15 -8.06 13.23
CA GLY A 47 1.84 -7.51 12.88
C GLY A 47 1.74 -6.95 11.48
N GLN A 48 2.74 -7.16 10.62
CA GLN A 48 2.70 -6.70 9.24
C GLN A 48 1.97 -7.67 8.31
N PHE A 49 1.23 -7.12 7.36
CA PHE A 49 0.65 -7.82 6.23
C PHE A 49 1.34 -7.30 4.96
N GLY A 50 2.31 -8.00 4.50
CA GLY A 50 3.28 -7.52 3.52
C GLY A 50 4.53 -7.00 4.20
N PRO A 51 5.18 -5.91 3.70
CA PRO A 51 4.82 -5.15 2.49
C PRO A 51 5.17 -5.86 1.18
N TYR A 52 4.53 -5.40 0.12
CA TYR A 52 4.72 -5.94 -1.23
C TYR A 52 5.12 -4.84 -2.21
N PHE A 53 5.99 -5.19 -3.15
CA PHE A 53 6.17 -4.39 -4.36
C PHE A 53 4.98 -4.58 -5.30
N LEU A 54 4.62 -3.52 -6.00
CA LEU A 54 3.66 -3.56 -7.10
C LEU A 54 4.44 -3.79 -8.39
N GLN A 55 4.37 -5.01 -8.92
CA GLN A 55 5.12 -5.40 -10.11
C GLN A 55 4.18 -5.56 -11.29
N ARG A 56 4.48 -4.88 -12.41
CA ARG A 56 3.72 -5.09 -13.64
C ARG A 56 4.01 -6.47 -14.19
N ALA A 57 2.95 -7.21 -14.54
CA ALA A 57 3.12 -8.57 -15.05
C ALA A 57 3.78 -8.61 -16.45
N GLU A 58 3.59 -7.57 -17.26
CA GLU A 58 4.08 -7.53 -18.64
C GLU A 58 5.60 -7.38 -18.79
N ASP A 59 6.27 -6.73 -17.83
CA ASP A 59 7.71 -6.44 -17.93
C ASP A 59 8.45 -6.57 -16.60
N ASP A 60 7.78 -7.01 -15.56
CA ASP A 60 8.32 -7.20 -14.21
C ASP A 60 8.82 -5.91 -13.55
N VAL A 61 8.43 -4.74 -14.05
CA VAL A 61 8.83 -3.46 -13.49
C VAL A 61 8.00 -3.13 -12.25
N VAL A 62 8.67 -2.80 -11.15
CA VAL A 62 8.05 -2.34 -9.90
C VAL A 62 7.68 -0.87 -10.05
N VAL A 63 6.40 -0.56 -9.80
CA VAL A 63 5.85 0.79 -9.95
C VAL A 63 5.34 1.39 -8.63
N GLY A 64 5.52 0.69 -7.53
CA GLY A 64 5.09 1.17 -6.22
C GLY A 64 5.14 0.08 -5.18
N GLU A 65 4.45 0.31 -4.09
CA GLU A 65 4.35 -0.62 -2.97
C GLU A 65 2.97 -0.55 -2.30
N ILE A 66 2.62 -1.63 -1.61
CA ILE A 66 1.41 -1.73 -0.81
C ILE A 66 1.70 -2.60 0.41
N GLY A 67 1.10 -2.29 1.52
CA GLY A 67 1.21 -3.11 2.71
C GLY A 67 0.14 -2.77 3.71
N GLY A 68 0.09 -3.54 4.79
CA GLY A 68 -0.84 -3.32 5.87
C GLY A 68 -0.26 -3.78 7.19
N ALA A 69 -0.92 -3.40 8.25
CA ALA A 69 -0.57 -3.83 9.60
C ALA A 69 -1.84 -4.12 10.39
N PHE A 70 -1.78 -5.13 11.25
CA PHE A 70 -2.86 -5.38 12.20
C PHE A 70 -2.87 -4.23 13.22
N VAL A 71 -4.03 -3.59 13.38
CA VAL A 71 -4.20 -2.45 14.29
C VAL A 71 -5.00 -2.82 15.53
N ASP A 72 -5.56 -4.01 15.60
CA ASP A 72 -6.27 -4.54 16.76
C ASP A 72 -6.17 -6.07 16.82
N GLU A 73 -6.71 -6.68 17.85
CA GLU A 73 -6.75 -8.14 18.02
C GLU A 73 -7.99 -8.78 17.37
N GLU A 74 -8.82 -7.96 16.73
CA GLU A 74 -10.08 -8.39 16.13
C GLU A 74 -9.94 -8.73 14.64
N GLY A 75 -8.74 -8.62 14.08
CA GLY A 75 -8.46 -8.95 12.69
C GLY A 75 -8.62 -7.78 11.74
N THR A 76 -8.46 -6.56 12.23
CA THR A 76 -8.44 -5.36 11.39
C THR A 76 -7.03 -5.08 10.91
N ILE A 77 -6.84 -4.95 9.60
CA ILE A 77 -5.60 -4.41 9.05
C ILE A 77 -5.85 -3.02 8.49
N GLU A 78 -4.89 -2.13 8.68
CA GLU A 78 -4.86 -0.82 8.04
C GLU A 78 -3.86 -0.89 6.91
N ILE A 79 -4.27 -0.49 5.71
CA ILE A 79 -3.43 -0.56 4.51
C ILE A 79 -2.99 0.81 4.03
N GLY A 80 -1.82 0.83 3.38
CA GLY A 80 -1.31 1.99 2.69
C GLY A 80 -0.66 1.55 1.38
N TYR A 81 -0.71 2.40 0.38
CA TYR A 81 -0.16 2.12 -0.93
C TYR A 81 0.33 3.39 -1.61
N ALA A 82 1.29 3.24 -2.52
CA ALA A 82 1.78 4.34 -3.33
C ALA A 82 2.23 3.83 -4.69
N VAL A 83 1.98 4.62 -5.72
CA VAL A 83 2.43 4.37 -7.09
C VAL A 83 3.30 5.55 -7.51
N VAL A 84 4.40 5.30 -8.21
CA VAL A 84 5.26 6.37 -8.71
C VAL A 84 4.47 7.29 -9.65
N GLU A 85 4.76 8.58 -9.61
CA GLU A 85 4.02 9.61 -10.34
C GLU A 85 3.93 9.33 -11.84
N SER A 86 5.01 8.86 -12.45
CA SER A 86 5.03 8.56 -13.88
C SER A 86 4.03 7.48 -14.31
N GLN A 87 3.50 6.72 -13.37
CA GLN A 87 2.59 5.61 -13.62
C GLN A 87 1.17 5.83 -13.06
N TRP A 88 0.86 7.05 -12.65
CA TRP A 88 -0.47 7.40 -12.17
C TRP A 88 -1.52 7.32 -13.29
N ASN A 89 -2.79 7.18 -12.91
CA ASN A 89 -3.94 7.15 -13.82
C ASN A 89 -3.92 5.99 -14.81
N ARG A 90 -3.28 4.88 -14.44
CA ARG A 90 -3.22 3.65 -15.26
C ARG A 90 -3.94 2.46 -14.62
N GLY A 91 -4.59 2.68 -13.47
CA GLY A 91 -5.31 1.62 -12.75
C GLY A 91 -4.43 0.74 -11.87
N TYR A 92 -3.15 1.05 -11.71
CA TYR A 92 -2.25 0.23 -10.89
C TYR A 92 -2.61 0.24 -9.42
N ALA A 93 -2.98 1.40 -8.86
CA ALA A 93 -3.39 1.48 -7.46
C ALA A 93 -4.64 0.64 -7.20
N THR A 94 -5.64 0.73 -8.07
CA THR A 94 -6.86 -0.08 -7.97
C THR A 94 -6.52 -1.57 -8.04
N GLY A 95 -5.71 -1.97 -9.01
CA GLY A 95 -5.26 -3.36 -9.16
C GLY A 95 -4.50 -3.85 -7.94
N ALA A 96 -3.65 -3.00 -7.34
CA ALA A 96 -2.90 -3.33 -6.13
C ALA A 96 -3.82 -3.57 -4.94
N VAL A 97 -4.78 -2.68 -4.72
CA VAL A 97 -5.75 -2.83 -3.62
C VAL A 97 -6.58 -4.09 -3.81
N GLU A 98 -7.07 -4.35 -5.01
CA GLU A 98 -7.82 -5.58 -5.30
C GLU A 98 -6.99 -6.84 -5.06
N ALA A 99 -5.73 -6.84 -5.45
CA ALA A 99 -4.82 -7.97 -5.21
C ALA A 99 -4.57 -8.19 -3.71
N LEU A 100 -4.40 -7.11 -2.95
CA LEU A 100 -4.23 -7.20 -1.50
C LEU A 100 -5.51 -7.72 -0.83
N VAL A 101 -6.67 -7.27 -1.26
CA VAL A 101 -7.97 -7.76 -0.76
C VAL A 101 -8.08 -9.27 -0.99
N THR A 102 -7.68 -9.75 -2.17
CA THR A 102 -7.68 -11.18 -2.47
C THR A 102 -6.79 -11.95 -1.49
N LYS A 103 -5.58 -11.47 -1.24
CA LYS A 103 -4.68 -12.09 -0.26
C LYS A 103 -5.25 -12.04 1.16
N ALA A 104 -5.85 -10.92 1.54
CA ALA A 104 -6.45 -10.76 2.87
C ALA A 104 -7.61 -11.75 3.08
N ARG A 105 -8.41 -11.99 2.06
CA ARG A 105 -9.51 -12.96 2.13
C ARG A 105 -9.03 -14.40 2.28
N GLU A 106 -7.82 -14.70 1.86
CA GLU A 106 -7.20 -16.01 2.05
C GLU A 106 -6.64 -16.19 3.46
N ALA A 107 -6.42 -15.10 4.18
CA ALA A 107 -5.90 -15.11 5.54
C ALA A 107 -7.06 -15.06 6.53
N SER A 108 -7.29 -16.17 7.25
CA SER A 108 -8.44 -16.30 8.15
C SER A 108 -8.43 -15.32 9.31
N GLU A 109 -7.26 -14.84 9.70
CA GLU A 109 -7.10 -13.84 10.77
C GLU A 109 -7.52 -12.43 10.36
N VAL A 110 -7.60 -12.12 9.06
CA VAL A 110 -8.04 -10.80 8.58
C VAL A 110 -9.56 -10.81 8.42
N ARG A 111 -10.23 -9.94 9.16
CA ARG A 111 -11.69 -9.81 9.13
C ARG A 111 -12.17 -8.50 8.51
N ARG A 112 -11.32 -7.48 8.55
CA ARG A 112 -11.66 -6.15 8.07
C ARG A 112 -10.42 -5.43 7.60
N ILE A 113 -10.58 -4.63 6.56
CA ILE A 113 -9.52 -3.80 6.00
C ILE A 113 -9.95 -2.35 6.13
N VAL A 114 -9.07 -1.51 6.66
CA VAL A 114 -9.27 -0.07 6.82
C VAL A 114 -8.22 0.67 6.00
N ALA A 115 -8.62 1.75 5.37
CA ALA A 115 -7.70 2.64 4.66
C ALA A 115 -8.08 4.09 4.93
N HIS A 116 -7.09 4.94 5.12
CA HIS A 116 -7.26 6.38 5.30
C HIS A 116 -6.75 7.09 4.04
N ALA A 117 -7.59 7.94 3.46
CA ALA A 117 -7.25 8.70 2.26
C ALA A 117 -7.35 10.20 2.56
N PRO A 118 -6.28 10.99 2.30
CA PRO A 118 -6.35 12.44 2.52
C PRO A 118 -7.45 13.10 1.72
N LEU A 119 -8.16 14.07 2.32
CA LEU A 119 -9.20 14.82 1.62
C LEU A 119 -8.66 15.56 0.40
N GLU A 120 -7.39 15.97 0.45
CA GLU A 120 -6.70 16.64 -0.65
C GLU A 120 -6.44 15.72 -1.85
N ARG A 121 -6.63 14.39 -1.66
CA ARG A 121 -6.37 13.39 -2.71
C ARG A 121 -7.64 12.57 -2.98
N PRO A 122 -8.63 13.15 -3.65
CA PRO A 122 -9.89 12.45 -3.93
C PRO A 122 -9.71 11.20 -4.81
N GLU A 123 -8.64 11.13 -5.58
CA GLU A 123 -8.31 9.96 -6.39
C GLU A 123 -8.06 8.71 -5.54
N SER A 124 -7.50 8.84 -4.33
CA SER A 124 -7.31 7.70 -3.41
C SER A 124 -8.65 7.13 -2.96
N GLY A 125 -9.64 7.99 -2.68
CA GLY A 125 -10.99 7.54 -2.35
C GLY A 125 -11.65 6.80 -3.50
N ARG A 126 -11.45 7.27 -4.72
CA ARG A 126 -11.99 6.59 -5.91
C ARG A 126 -11.40 5.20 -6.10
N VAL A 127 -10.10 5.03 -5.82
CA VAL A 127 -9.43 3.72 -5.86
C VAL A 127 -10.10 2.76 -4.88
N LEU A 128 -10.31 3.21 -3.65
CA LEU A 128 -10.90 2.39 -2.60
C LEU A 128 -12.37 2.05 -2.91
N GLU A 129 -13.13 3.01 -3.40
CA GLU A 129 -14.51 2.80 -3.80
C GLU A 129 -14.60 1.74 -4.91
N LYS A 130 -13.75 1.82 -5.92
CA LYS A 130 -13.70 0.84 -7.00
C LYS A 130 -13.34 -0.56 -6.50
N ALA A 131 -12.55 -0.66 -5.45
CA ALA A 131 -12.17 -1.93 -4.84
C ALA A 131 -13.23 -2.49 -3.89
N GLY A 132 -14.36 -1.78 -3.73
CA GLY A 132 -15.48 -2.24 -2.93
C GLY A 132 -15.54 -1.70 -1.51
N PHE A 133 -14.64 -0.78 -1.15
CA PHE A 133 -14.65 -0.15 0.18
C PHE A 133 -15.81 0.82 0.31
N GLY A 134 -16.36 0.90 1.52
CA GLY A 134 -17.38 1.89 1.89
C GLY A 134 -16.79 3.00 2.72
N LEU A 135 -17.24 4.22 2.49
CA LEU A 135 -16.86 5.39 3.30
C LEU A 135 -17.53 5.30 4.67
N VAL A 136 -16.74 5.37 5.74
CA VAL A 136 -17.20 5.27 7.12
C VAL A 136 -17.34 6.66 7.76
N GLN A 137 -16.30 7.47 7.69
CA GLN A 137 -16.26 8.79 8.32
C GLN A 137 -15.11 9.63 7.79
N GLU A 138 -15.17 10.92 8.11
CA GLU A 138 -14.01 11.80 8.03
C GLU A 138 -13.40 11.90 9.42
N THR A 139 -12.08 11.89 9.50
CA THR A 139 -11.35 11.97 10.78
C THR A 139 -10.03 12.69 10.56
N GLU A 140 -9.21 12.73 11.59
CA GLU A 140 -7.89 13.33 11.53
C GLU A 140 -6.81 12.25 11.68
N ASP A 141 -5.69 12.46 11.01
CA ASP A 141 -4.54 11.58 11.07
C ASP A 141 -3.27 12.45 11.04
N GLU A 142 -2.12 11.86 11.26
CA GLU A 142 -0.85 12.58 11.15
C GLU A 142 -0.12 12.17 9.88
N ASP A 143 0.46 13.16 9.19
CA ASP A 143 1.33 12.89 8.06
C ASP A 143 2.75 12.52 8.55
N ALA A 144 3.67 12.25 7.61
CA ALA A 144 5.03 11.83 7.92
C ALA A 144 5.83 12.89 8.71
N GLU A 145 5.42 14.15 8.66
CA GLU A 145 6.06 15.27 9.37
C GLU A 145 5.36 15.59 10.71
N GLY A 146 4.37 14.81 11.09
CA GLY A 146 3.63 15.00 12.34
C GLY A 146 2.52 16.05 12.26
N ASN A 147 2.21 16.56 11.07
CA ASN A 147 1.10 17.50 10.89
C ASN A 147 -0.22 16.78 10.92
N VAL A 148 -1.22 17.41 11.56
CA VAL A 148 -2.59 16.88 11.55
C VAL A 148 -3.21 17.15 10.18
N VAL A 149 -3.72 16.10 9.55
CA VAL A 149 -4.40 16.17 8.25
C VAL A 149 -5.77 15.54 8.36
N ARG A 150 -6.71 16.07 7.58
CA ARG A 150 -8.05 15.47 7.51
C ARG A 150 -8.06 14.36 6.48
N VAL A 151 -8.66 13.24 6.86
CA VAL A 151 -8.72 12.03 6.01
C VAL A 151 -10.13 11.46 6.00
N LYS A 152 -10.44 10.72 4.95
CA LYS A 152 -11.61 9.86 4.88
C LYS A 152 -11.19 8.46 5.24
N GLN A 153 -11.97 7.82 6.11
CA GLN A 153 -11.76 6.43 6.50
C GLN A 153 -12.67 5.53 5.69
N TRP A 154 -12.08 4.55 5.05
CA TRP A 154 -12.76 3.56 4.23
C TRP A 154 -12.59 2.18 4.83
N GLU A 155 -13.60 1.34 4.73
CA GLU A 155 -13.56 -0.01 5.28
C GLU A 155 -14.15 -1.03 4.31
N LEU A 156 -13.61 -2.26 4.39
CA LEU A 156 -14.09 -3.42 3.66
C LEU A 156 -14.08 -4.63 4.59
N ALA A 157 -15.21 -5.32 4.69
CA ALA A 157 -15.27 -6.58 5.41
C ALA A 157 -14.78 -7.71 4.51
N THR A 158 -13.92 -8.57 5.04
CA THR A 158 -13.45 -9.74 4.30
C THR A 158 -14.35 -10.96 4.55
#